data_02873cf0b20e6bbd020f8872d22ff8f0
#
_entry.id   02873cf0b20e6bbd020f8872d22ff8f0
#
_cell.length_a   1.000
_cell.length_b   1.000
_cell.length_c   1.000
_cell.angle_alpha   90.00
_cell.angle_beta   90.00
_cell.angle_gamma   90.00
#
_symmetry.space_group_name_H-M   'P 1'
#
loop_
_entity.id
_entity.type
_entity.pdbx_description
1 polymer ?
#
loop_
_entity_poly.entity_id
_entity_poly.type
_entity_poly.pdbx_seq_one_letter_code
_entity_poly.pdbx_strand_id
1 'polypeptide(L)'
;MKTVKERLVAALQLPVKETLVFYKSSFRGLTEEQVEENRDLYGENIITKGQEDSILKKIYESIINPFTVILLVIALVSLVTNVWLAKPGEEDPTTSIIIVVLVLISGGIRFVQELRSDRAASNLSRLIVNTATVIREGAEQELPIDELVVGDIIKLSAGDMIPADVLLLDSRDFFVQQSGLTGESDAVEKVCLAKSDEQKLDSLLETESLAFMGTNVISGRATALVLVVGDETMMGAIEQTLNTYDEPTSFEREMNSISWLLIRLMLVMVPVVFFINGLTDGDWLEAGVFALSVGVGLTPEMLPMIITASLAKGSIIMAQEKVVIKKLNAIQDLGAIDILCTDKTGTLTQDEIVLEYPLDIHGDLDLAVLRRAFLNSYYQTGLKNLMDRAIINRTEKEAEKHEIVRNLDQTFKKIDELPFDFERRRMSVIVKDDEDVISMVTKGALEEML
;
A
#
# COMPACT_ATOMS: atom_id res chain seq x y z
N MET A 1 -5.47 -27.08 9.08
CA MET A 1 -4.38 -26.32 8.42
C MET A 1 -3.38 -25.90 9.49
N LYS A 2 -2.08 -25.99 9.23
CA LYS A 2 -1.06 -25.41 10.13
C LYS A 2 -1.20 -23.89 10.10
N THR A 3 -0.99 -23.23 11.22
CA THR A 3 -0.97 -21.77 11.27
C THR A 3 0.14 -21.22 10.38
N VAL A 4 0.03 -19.97 9.91
CA VAL A 4 1.08 -19.33 9.08
C VAL A 4 2.44 -19.40 9.78
N LYS A 5 2.47 -19.10 11.09
CA LYS A 5 3.69 -19.19 11.91
C LYS A 5 4.28 -20.60 11.89
N GLU A 6 3.45 -21.64 11.98
CA GLU A 6 3.93 -23.04 11.91
C GLU A 6 4.48 -23.39 10.52
N ARG A 7 3.94 -22.81 9.43
CA ARG A 7 4.45 -23.00 8.07
C ARG A 7 5.83 -22.36 7.89
N LEU A 8 5.97 -21.10 8.35
CA LEU A 8 7.26 -20.38 8.31
C LEU A 8 8.32 -21.09 9.14
N VAL A 9 8.00 -21.49 10.35
CA VAL A 9 8.91 -22.23 11.24
C VAL A 9 9.31 -23.58 10.62
N ALA A 10 8.36 -24.31 10.03
CA ALA A 10 8.64 -25.59 9.37
C ALA A 10 9.58 -25.40 8.17
N ALA A 11 9.41 -24.33 7.40
CA ALA A 11 10.29 -24.01 6.26
C ALA A 11 11.74 -23.70 6.72
N LEU A 12 11.92 -23.11 7.90
CA LEU A 12 13.24 -22.81 8.46
C LEU A 12 13.97 -24.06 9.00
N GLN A 13 13.23 -25.06 9.44
CA GLN A 13 13.79 -26.29 10.02
C GLN A 13 14.19 -27.33 8.98
N LEU A 14 13.66 -27.23 7.75
CA LEU A 14 13.90 -28.19 6.67
C LEU A 14 15.09 -27.74 5.81
N PRO A 15 15.91 -28.66 5.30
CA PRO A 15 16.86 -28.37 4.24
C PRO A 15 16.14 -27.82 3.00
N VAL A 16 16.77 -26.92 2.26
CA VAL A 16 16.19 -26.26 1.06
C VAL A 16 15.51 -27.23 0.10
N LYS A 17 16.13 -28.41 -0.15
CA LYS A 17 15.55 -29.42 -1.04
C LYS A 17 14.26 -30.03 -0.50
N GLU A 18 14.19 -30.26 0.80
CA GLU A 18 13.00 -30.82 1.46
C GLU A 18 11.89 -29.76 1.56
N THR A 19 12.26 -28.50 1.75
CA THR A 19 11.32 -27.37 1.73
C THR A 19 10.67 -27.22 0.35
N LEU A 20 11.46 -27.30 -0.72
CA LEU A 20 10.92 -27.28 -2.09
C LEU A 20 9.90 -28.42 -2.32
N VAL A 21 10.24 -29.64 -1.88
CA VAL A 21 9.32 -30.78 -2.00
C VAL A 21 8.04 -30.57 -1.17
N PHE A 22 8.18 -30.02 0.04
CA PHE A 22 7.04 -29.71 0.91
C PHE A 22 6.05 -28.75 0.26
N TYR A 23 6.55 -27.73 -0.45
CA TYR A 23 5.74 -26.76 -1.18
C TYR A 23 5.44 -27.19 -2.64
N LYS A 24 5.66 -28.47 -2.99
CA LYS A 24 5.48 -29.04 -4.33
C LYS A 24 6.19 -28.24 -5.42
N SER A 25 7.32 -27.58 -5.09
CA SER A 25 8.10 -26.73 -5.97
C SER A 25 9.43 -27.36 -6.35
N SER A 26 10.12 -26.73 -7.29
CA SER A 26 11.48 -27.12 -7.73
C SER A 26 12.26 -25.87 -8.16
N PHE A 27 13.59 -26.00 -8.31
CA PHE A 27 14.40 -24.89 -8.88
C PHE A 27 14.01 -24.47 -10.31
N ARG A 28 13.18 -25.27 -10.98
CA ARG A 28 12.58 -24.92 -12.28
C ARG A 28 11.27 -24.16 -12.13
N GLY A 29 10.81 -23.93 -10.89
CA GLY A 29 9.52 -23.32 -10.57
C GLY A 29 8.36 -24.30 -10.71
N LEU A 30 7.16 -23.77 -10.62
CA LEU A 30 5.89 -24.48 -10.72
C LEU A 30 5.46 -24.68 -12.18
N THR A 31 4.65 -25.71 -12.43
CA THR A 31 3.87 -25.84 -13.68
C THR A 31 2.57 -25.05 -13.57
N GLU A 32 1.91 -24.77 -14.70
CA GLU A 32 0.66 -24.01 -14.71
C GLU A 32 -0.46 -24.71 -13.92
N GLU A 33 -0.51 -26.04 -13.98
CA GLU A 33 -1.46 -26.83 -13.17
C GLU A 33 -1.21 -26.70 -11.66
N GLN A 34 0.07 -26.67 -11.25
CA GLN A 34 0.45 -26.47 -9.84
C GLN A 34 0.15 -25.03 -9.38
N VAL A 35 0.27 -24.03 -10.25
CA VAL A 35 -0.08 -22.64 -9.95
C VAL A 35 -1.56 -22.53 -9.67
N GLU A 36 -2.44 -23.15 -10.47
CA GLU A 36 -3.89 -23.15 -10.22
C GLU A 36 -4.23 -23.88 -8.92
N GLU A 37 -3.64 -25.07 -8.68
CA GLU A 37 -3.86 -25.82 -7.43
C GLU A 37 -3.44 -25.01 -6.20
N ASN A 38 -2.29 -24.33 -6.27
CA ASN A 38 -1.80 -23.53 -5.16
C ASN A 38 -2.61 -22.23 -4.96
N ARG A 39 -3.12 -21.63 -6.04
CA ARG A 39 -4.04 -20.50 -5.97
C ARG A 39 -5.35 -20.87 -5.26
N ASP A 40 -5.90 -22.02 -5.57
CA ASP A 40 -7.13 -22.51 -4.93
C ASP A 40 -6.91 -22.86 -3.44
N LEU A 41 -5.69 -23.34 -3.08
CA LEU A 41 -5.37 -23.76 -1.72
C LEU A 41 -4.99 -22.59 -0.78
N TYR A 42 -4.23 -21.63 -1.28
CA TYR A 42 -3.60 -20.56 -0.49
C TYR A 42 -4.11 -19.16 -0.84
N GLY A 43 -4.92 -19.00 -1.90
CA GLY A 43 -5.42 -17.73 -2.38
C GLY A 43 -4.44 -16.99 -3.30
N GLU A 44 -4.82 -15.79 -3.66
CA GLU A 44 -4.06 -14.84 -4.47
C GLU A 44 -3.18 -13.96 -3.59
N ASN A 45 -2.12 -13.38 -4.14
CA ASN A 45 -1.23 -12.47 -3.41
C ASN A 45 -1.81 -11.06 -3.35
N ILE A 46 -3.03 -10.95 -2.84
CA ILE A 46 -3.77 -9.69 -2.68
C ILE A 46 -4.01 -9.45 -1.20
N ILE A 47 -3.60 -8.28 -0.72
CA ILE A 47 -4.01 -7.82 0.60
C ILE A 47 -5.40 -7.20 0.47
N THR A 48 -6.38 -7.81 1.13
CA THR A 48 -7.76 -7.33 1.15
C THR A 48 -7.84 -6.03 1.97
N LYS A 49 -8.01 -4.92 1.28
CA LYS A 49 -8.29 -3.62 1.89
C LYS A 49 -9.72 -3.58 2.39
N GLY A 50 -9.98 -4.17 3.57
CA GLY A 50 -11.33 -4.29 4.12
C GLY A 50 -12.19 -5.31 3.36
N GLN A 51 -13.25 -5.82 3.98
CA GLN A 51 -14.23 -6.64 3.24
C GLN A 51 -14.87 -5.75 2.17
N GLU A 52 -14.66 -6.05 0.90
CA GLU A 52 -15.49 -5.45 -0.16
C GLU A 52 -16.95 -5.78 0.16
N ASP A 53 -17.73 -4.75 0.41
CA ASP A 53 -19.15 -4.91 0.69
C ASP A 53 -19.82 -5.64 -0.47
N SER A 54 -20.50 -6.73 -0.15
CA SER A 54 -21.29 -7.50 -1.15
C SER A 54 -22.18 -6.55 -1.96
N ILE A 55 -22.29 -6.78 -3.27
CA ILE A 55 -23.17 -6.01 -4.15
C ILE A 55 -24.57 -5.90 -3.56
N LEU A 56 -25.07 -6.96 -2.92
CA LEU A 56 -26.37 -6.95 -2.24
C LEU A 56 -26.41 -5.98 -1.05
N LYS A 57 -25.33 -5.88 -0.27
CA LYS A 57 -25.23 -4.93 0.83
C LYS A 57 -25.19 -3.50 0.30
N LYS A 58 -24.43 -3.22 -0.75
CA LYS A 58 -24.38 -1.91 -1.42
C LYS A 58 -25.75 -1.50 -1.97
N ILE A 59 -26.49 -2.42 -2.61
CA ILE A 59 -27.86 -2.16 -3.07
C ILE A 59 -28.77 -1.86 -1.86
N TYR A 60 -28.67 -2.62 -0.79
CA TYR A 60 -29.47 -2.42 0.40
C TYR A 60 -29.18 -1.03 1.04
N GLU A 61 -27.94 -0.66 1.22
CA GLU A 61 -27.54 0.63 1.78
C GLU A 61 -27.87 1.82 0.86
N SER A 62 -27.80 1.62 -0.47
CA SER A 62 -28.20 2.64 -1.43
C SER A 62 -29.72 2.90 -1.43
N ILE A 63 -30.52 1.88 -1.16
CA ILE A 63 -31.99 1.98 -1.16
C ILE A 63 -32.54 2.31 0.23
N ILE A 64 -32.01 1.70 1.28
CA ILE A 64 -32.52 1.85 2.64
C ILE A 64 -31.68 2.87 3.41
N ASN A 65 -32.16 4.10 3.46
CA ASN A 65 -31.65 5.17 4.29
C ASN A 65 -32.81 5.82 5.06
N PRO A 66 -32.55 6.65 6.07
CA PRO A 66 -33.61 7.25 6.89
C PRO A 66 -34.70 7.97 6.07
N PHE A 67 -34.33 8.56 4.95
CA PHE A 67 -35.26 9.30 4.08
C PHE A 67 -36.14 8.37 3.24
N THR A 68 -35.56 7.34 2.65
CA THR A 68 -36.33 6.36 1.87
C THR A 68 -37.26 5.53 2.76
N VAL A 69 -36.86 5.28 4.02
CA VAL A 69 -37.76 4.64 5.01
C VAL A 69 -38.98 5.51 5.26
N ILE A 70 -38.82 6.82 5.42
CA ILE A 70 -39.94 7.77 5.59
C ILE A 70 -40.83 7.74 4.34
N LEU A 71 -40.25 7.78 3.13
CA LEU A 71 -41.00 7.69 1.87
C LEU A 71 -41.79 6.38 1.76
N LEU A 72 -41.20 5.26 2.16
CA LEU A 72 -41.88 3.95 2.18
C LEU A 72 -43.02 3.92 3.20
N VAL A 73 -42.84 4.54 4.36
CA VAL A 73 -43.94 4.71 5.34
C VAL A 73 -45.06 5.56 4.74
N ILE A 74 -44.74 6.66 4.04
CA ILE A 74 -45.75 7.49 3.35
C ILE A 74 -46.44 6.69 2.28
N ALA A 75 -45.73 5.92 1.46
CA ALA A 75 -46.32 5.08 0.42
C ALA A 75 -47.27 4.04 1.05
N LEU A 76 -46.91 3.47 2.19
CA LEU A 76 -47.74 2.52 2.93
C LEU A 76 -49.02 3.19 3.46
N VAL A 77 -48.88 4.37 4.09
CA VAL A 77 -50.01 5.13 4.60
C VAL A 77 -50.95 5.52 3.43
N SER A 78 -50.39 6.03 2.33
CA SER A 78 -51.16 6.38 1.11
C SER A 78 -51.88 5.15 0.51
N LEU A 79 -51.22 3.99 0.51
CA LEU A 79 -51.85 2.74 0.02
C LEU A 79 -53.02 2.34 0.92
N VAL A 80 -52.83 2.40 2.24
CA VAL A 80 -53.92 2.07 3.19
C VAL A 80 -55.08 3.02 3.08
N THR A 81 -54.82 4.33 2.97
CA THR A 81 -55.88 5.33 2.91
C THR A 81 -56.61 5.38 1.57
N ASN A 82 -55.85 5.31 0.45
CA ASN A 82 -56.42 5.51 -0.90
C ASN A 82 -56.87 4.22 -1.57
N VAL A 83 -56.52 3.05 -1.05
CA VAL A 83 -56.92 1.76 -1.60
C VAL A 83 -57.75 0.94 -0.61
N TRP A 84 -57.26 0.76 0.64
CA TRP A 84 -57.91 -0.11 1.63
C TRP A 84 -59.11 0.53 2.33
N LEU A 85 -59.01 1.84 2.64
CA LEU A 85 -60.06 2.59 3.30
C LEU A 85 -60.93 3.42 2.34
N ALA A 86 -60.57 3.41 1.03
CA ALA A 86 -61.35 4.10 0.00
C ALA A 86 -62.72 3.44 -0.20
N LYS A 87 -63.71 4.22 -0.63
CA LYS A 87 -65.03 3.68 -0.97
C LYS A 87 -64.95 2.82 -2.25
N PRO A 88 -65.73 1.75 -2.35
CA PRO A 88 -65.75 0.92 -3.56
C PRO A 88 -65.94 1.75 -4.84
N GLY A 89 -64.96 1.76 -5.74
CA GLY A 89 -64.93 2.52 -6.99
C GLY A 89 -64.16 3.85 -6.97
N GLU A 90 -63.63 4.26 -5.83
CA GLU A 90 -62.77 5.46 -5.65
C GLU A 90 -61.32 5.08 -5.30
N GLU A 91 -60.94 3.82 -5.53
CA GLU A 91 -59.59 3.30 -5.20
C GLU A 91 -58.53 3.89 -6.14
N ASP A 92 -57.56 4.64 -5.60
CA ASP A 92 -56.48 5.27 -6.38
C ASP A 92 -55.10 4.94 -5.81
N PRO A 93 -54.37 3.96 -6.34
CA PRO A 93 -53.02 3.61 -5.91
C PRO A 93 -51.93 4.53 -6.50
N THR A 94 -52.27 5.50 -7.32
CA THR A 94 -51.32 6.29 -8.14
C THR A 94 -50.25 6.96 -7.28
N THR A 95 -50.65 7.57 -6.18
CA THR A 95 -49.70 8.24 -5.27
C THR A 95 -48.66 7.28 -4.68
N SER A 96 -49.11 6.11 -4.22
CA SER A 96 -48.23 5.10 -3.66
C SER A 96 -47.27 4.54 -4.73
N ILE A 97 -47.76 4.30 -5.94
CA ILE A 97 -46.94 3.84 -7.08
C ILE A 97 -45.88 4.89 -7.41
N ILE A 98 -46.24 6.18 -7.49
CA ILE A 98 -45.30 7.28 -7.80
C ILE A 98 -44.19 7.33 -6.73
N ILE A 99 -44.52 7.21 -5.46
CA ILE A 99 -43.53 7.24 -4.37
C ILE A 99 -42.57 6.04 -4.48
N VAL A 100 -43.07 4.85 -4.69
CA VAL A 100 -42.25 3.65 -4.87
C VAL A 100 -41.31 3.78 -6.08
N VAL A 101 -41.84 4.28 -7.21
CA VAL A 101 -41.02 4.53 -8.42
C VAL A 101 -39.92 5.57 -8.12
N LEU A 102 -40.24 6.65 -7.42
CA LEU A 102 -39.26 7.66 -7.02
C LEU A 102 -38.17 7.06 -6.11
N VAL A 103 -38.50 6.23 -5.13
CA VAL A 103 -37.55 5.53 -4.28
C VAL A 103 -36.64 4.62 -5.10
N LEU A 104 -37.17 3.87 -6.04
CA LEU A 104 -36.40 3.01 -6.93
C LEU A 104 -35.45 3.80 -7.84
N ILE A 105 -35.93 4.92 -8.41
CA ILE A 105 -35.10 5.79 -9.25
C ILE A 105 -33.98 6.41 -8.42
N SER A 106 -34.28 7.00 -7.26
CA SER A 106 -33.29 7.61 -6.35
C SER A 106 -32.25 6.58 -5.89
N GLY A 107 -32.70 5.41 -5.43
CA GLY A 107 -31.81 4.32 -5.04
C GLY A 107 -30.93 3.82 -6.20
N GLY A 108 -31.51 3.69 -7.41
CA GLY A 108 -30.77 3.31 -8.59
C GLY A 108 -29.70 4.32 -9.02
N ILE A 109 -30.02 5.62 -8.97
CA ILE A 109 -29.06 6.69 -9.24
C ILE A 109 -27.92 6.64 -8.21
N ARG A 110 -28.24 6.51 -6.93
CA ARG A 110 -27.28 6.43 -5.83
C ARG A 110 -26.35 5.22 -6.00
N PHE A 111 -26.90 4.04 -6.25
CA PHE A 111 -26.14 2.81 -6.52
C PHE A 111 -25.17 2.95 -7.71
N VAL A 112 -25.64 3.49 -8.85
CA VAL A 112 -24.78 3.72 -10.03
C VAL A 112 -23.64 4.69 -9.72
N GLN A 113 -23.88 5.70 -8.89
CA GLN A 113 -22.85 6.66 -8.52
C GLN A 113 -21.84 6.09 -7.53
N GLU A 114 -22.29 5.30 -6.56
CA GLU A 114 -21.42 4.56 -5.64
C GLU A 114 -20.48 3.65 -6.41
N LEU A 115 -21.03 2.86 -7.36
CA LEU A 115 -20.22 2.03 -8.26
C LEU A 115 -19.21 2.83 -9.09
N ARG A 116 -19.56 4.04 -9.54
CA ARG A 116 -18.64 4.90 -10.29
C ARG A 116 -17.54 5.46 -9.39
N SER A 117 -17.87 5.83 -8.17
CA SER A 117 -16.90 6.32 -7.17
C SER A 117 -15.90 5.22 -6.80
N ASP A 118 -16.38 4.01 -6.51
CA ASP A 118 -15.55 2.84 -6.21
C ASP A 118 -14.60 2.50 -7.37
N ARG A 119 -15.12 2.54 -8.60
CA ARG A 119 -14.29 2.30 -9.80
C ARG A 119 -13.24 3.39 -10.00
N ALA A 120 -13.56 4.65 -9.72
CA ALA A 120 -12.58 5.75 -9.81
C ALA A 120 -11.46 5.58 -8.77
N ALA A 121 -11.80 5.22 -7.54
CA ALA A 121 -10.83 4.93 -6.48
C ALA A 121 -9.96 3.69 -6.80
N SER A 122 -10.58 2.61 -7.29
CA SER A 122 -9.88 1.38 -7.69
C SER A 122 -8.94 1.59 -8.89
N ASN A 123 -9.35 2.39 -9.88
CA ASN A 123 -8.50 2.70 -11.03
C ASN A 123 -7.24 3.48 -10.64
N LEU A 124 -7.31 4.35 -9.64
CA LEU A 124 -6.13 5.06 -9.12
C LEU A 124 -5.12 4.10 -8.49
N SER A 125 -5.59 3.10 -7.76
CA SER A 125 -4.74 2.06 -7.16
C SER A 125 -4.09 1.14 -8.19
N ARG A 126 -4.70 0.95 -9.37
CA ARG A 126 -4.19 0.10 -10.46
C ARG A 126 -3.19 0.80 -11.39
N LEU A 127 -2.95 2.10 -11.25
CA LEU A 127 -1.95 2.82 -12.06
C LEU A 127 -0.50 2.45 -11.70
N ILE A 128 -0.29 1.81 -10.55
CA ILE A 128 1.02 1.32 -10.10
C ILE A 128 0.94 -0.21 -10.09
N VAL A 129 1.31 -0.82 -11.21
CA VAL A 129 1.48 -2.28 -11.28
C VAL A 129 2.91 -2.60 -10.89
N ASN A 130 3.09 -3.18 -9.72
CA ASN A 130 4.35 -3.76 -9.34
C ASN A 130 4.46 -5.15 -9.94
N THR A 131 5.61 -5.48 -10.53
CA THR A 131 5.91 -6.78 -11.12
C THR A 131 7.00 -7.49 -10.34
N ALA A 132 7.08 -8.80 -10.49
CA ALA A 132 8.14 -9.64 -9.94
C ALA A 132 8.67 -10.59 -11.00
N THR A 133 9.97 -10.84 -10.99
CA THR A 133 10.60 -11.85 -11.86
C THR A 133 10.42 -13.24 -11.24
N VAL A 134 9.67 -14.10 -11.90
CA VAL A 134 9.29 -15.44 -11.45
C VAL A 134 9.88 -16.49 -12.37
N ILE A 135 10.31 -17.62 -11.82
CA ILE A 135 10.72 -18.79 -12.58
C ILE A 135 9.57 -19.80 -12.55
N ARG A 136 8.98 -20.09 -13.71
CA ARG A 136 7.98 -21.16 -13.90
C ARG A 136 8.40 -22.01 -15.11
N GLU A 137 8.27 -23.32 -14.99
CA GLU A 137 8.67 -24.29 -16.02
C GLU A 137 10.11 -24.15 -16.55
N GLY A 138 11.01 -23.57 -15.72
CA GLY A 138 12.42 -23.31 -16.07
C GLY A 138 12.65 -22.05 -16.90
N ALA A 139 11.62 -21.25 -17.15
CA ALA A 139 11.71 -19.95 -17.82
C ALA A 139 11.48 -18.80 -16.84
N GLU A 140 12.25 -17.72 -17.01
CA GLU A 140 12.05 -16.48 -16.29
C GLU A 140 10.95 -15.68 -17.00
N GLN A 141 10.00 -15.17 -16.23
CA GLN A 141 8.92 -14.33 -16.71
C GLN A 141 8.62 -13.21 -15.71
N GLU A 142 8.18 -12.08 -16.20
CA GLU A 142 7.78 -10.97 -15.37
C GLU A 142 6.26 -10.98 -15.20
N LEU A 143 5.81 -11.11 -13.96
CA LEU A 143 4.39 -11.19 -13.61
C LEU A 143 3.99 -10.09 -12.65
N PRO A 144 2.73 -9.61 -12.70
CA PRO A 144 2.16 -8.80 -11.63
C PRO A 144 2.28 -9.52 -10.28
N ILE A 145 2.57 -8.78 -9.21
CA ILE A 145 2.78 -9.37 -7.87
C ILE A 145 1.53 -10.07 -7.33
N ASP A 146 0.35 -9.67 -7.76
CA ASP A 146 -0.95 -10.27 -7.39
C ASP A 146 -1.16 -11.67 -8.00
N GLU A 147 -0.44 -12.01 -9.06
CA GLU A 147 -0.48 -13.35 -9.69
C GLU A 147 0.47 -14.37 -9.05
N LEU A 148 1.27 -13.96 -8.03
CA LEU A 148 2.14 -14.85 -7.30
C LEU A 148 1.34 -15.84 -6.45
N VAL A 149 1.86 -17.07 -6.37
CA VAL A 149 1.29 -18.12 -5.53
C VAL A 149 2.35 -18.73 -4.60
N VAL A 150 1.91 -19.37 -3.53
CA VAL A 150 2.80 -20.14 -2.66
C VAL A 150 3.51 -21.22 -3.47
N GLY A 151 4.83 -21.34 -3.32
CA GLY A 151 5.66 -22.29 -4.07
C GLY A 151 6.34 -21.68 -5.30
N ASP A 152 6.02 -20.45 -5.71
CA ASP A 152 6.75 -19.76 -6.78
C ASP A 152 8.20 -19.52 -6.40
N ILE A 153 9.09 -19.60 -7.40
CA ILE A 153 10.50 -19.20 -7.26
C ILE A 153 10.65 -17.82 -7.88
N ILE A 154 11.08 -16.86 -7.07
CA ILE A 154 11.28 -15.48 -7.50
C ILE A 154 12.76 -15.10 -7.49
N LYS A 155 13.12 -14.17 -8.36
CA LYS A 155 14.42 -13.48 -8.36
C LYS A 155 14.25 -12.09 -7.82
N LEU A 156 15.16 -11.71 -6.93
CA LEU A 156 15.20 -10.40 -6.28
C LEU A 156 16.54 -9.75 -6.56
N SER A 157 16.52 -8.48 -6.89
CA SER A 157 17.68 -7.63 -7.18
C SER A 157 17.58 -6.28 -6.49
N ALA A 158 18.69 -5.57 -6.38
CA ALA A 158 18.70 -4.23 -5.79
C ALA A 158 17.68 -3.29 -6.46
N GLY A 159 16.83 -2.67 -5.66
CA GLY A 159 15.73 -1.80 -6.10
C GLY A 159 14.37 -2.49 -6.14
N ASP A 160 14.30 -3.81 -6.04
CA ASP A 160 13.03 -4.53 -6.02
C ASP A 160 12.36 -4.40 -4.65
N MET A 161 11.04 -4.37 -4.66
CA MET A 161 10.22 -4.61 -3.47
C MET A 161 9.93 -6.10 -3.35
N ILE A 162 10.08 -6.65 -2.16
CA ILE A 162 9.77 -8.05 -1.88
C ILE A 162 8.25 -8.25 -1.95
N PRO A 163 7.76 -9.09 -2.88
CA PRO A 163 6.34 -9.13 -3.22
C PRO A 163 5.49 -10.03 -2.32
N ALA A 164 6.11 -10.90 -1.51
CA ALA A 164 5.46 -11.87 -0.63
C ALA A 164 6.41 -12.26 0.51
N ASP A 165 5.97 -13.01 1.51
CA ASP A 165 6.91 -13.54 2.51
C ASP A 165 7.64 -14.77 1.94
N VAL A 166 8.97 -14.69 1.91
CA VAL A 166 9.81 -15.63 1.14
C VAL A 166 10.94 -16.21 1.97
N LEU A 167 11.36 -17.42 1.60
CA LEU A 167 12.58 -18.07 2.07
C LEU A 167 13.68 -17.93 1.03
N LEU A 168 14.85 -17.47 1.43
CA LEU A 168 16.00 -17.36 0.55
C LEU A 168 16.58 -18.75 0.24
N LEU A 169 16.70 -19.08 -1.04
CA LEU A 169 17.31 -20.31 -1.55
C LEU A 169 18.77 -20.12 -1.95
N ASP A 170 19.11 -18.93 -2.46
CA ASP A 170 20.45 -18.46 -2.78
C ASP A 170 20.49 -16.94 -2.59
N SER A 171 21.58 -16.42 -2.07
CA SER A 171 21.75 -14.97 -1.86
C SER A 171 23.22 -14.59 -2.00
N ARG A 172 23.46 -13.36 -2.49
CA ARG A 172 24.80 -12.77 -2.60
C ARG A 172 24.71 -11.28 -2.25
N ASP A 173 25.40 -10.91 -1.18
CA ASP A 173 25.44 -9.53 -0.67
C ASP A 173 24.03 -8.89 -0.56
N PHE A 174 23.08 -9.69 -0.10
CA PHE A 174 21.66 -9.37 -0.15
C PHE A 174 21.24 -8.64 1.12
N PHE A 175 21.02 -7.33 0.99
CA PHE A 175 20.60 -6.45 2.08
C PHE A 175 19.19 -5.93 1.82
N VAL A 176 18.37 -5.99 2.88
CA VAL A 176 16.96 -5.61 2.83
C VAL A 176 16.67 -4.55 3.88
N GLN A 177 15.96 -3.51 3.50
CA GLN A 177 15.43 -2.50 4.41
C GLN A 177 14.04 -2.93 4.88
N GLN A 178 13.90 -3.14 6.20
CA GLN A 178 12.67 -3.61 6.84
C GLN A 178 11.96 -2.50 7.65
N SER A 179 12.24 -1.22 7.38
CA SER A 179 11.72 -0.09 8.15
C SER A 179 10.19 -0.07 8.25
N GLY A 180 9.48 -0.51 7.23
CA GLY A 180 8.01 -0.62 7.23
C GLY A 180 7.44 -1.63 8.24
N LEU A 181 8.26 -2.60 8.69
CA LEU A 181 7.87 -3.63 9.66
C LEU A 181 8.49 -3.41 11.04
N THR A 182 9.72 -2.90 11.09
CA THR A 182 10.49 -2.75 12.34
C THR A 182 10.61 -1.30 12.80
N GLY A 183 10.37 -0.34 11.92
CA GLY A 183 10.64 1.09 12.16
C GLY A 183 12.12 1.47 12.05
N GLU A 184 13.04 0.51 11.86
CA GLU A 184 14.48 0.75 11.77
C GLU A 184 14.92 0.91 10.33
N SER A 185 15.76 1.93 10.07
CA SER A 185 16.21 2.29 8.72
C SER A 185 17.42 1.50 8.24
N ASP A 186 18.12 0.82 9.15
CA ASP A 186 19.33 0.09 8.82
C ASP A 186 19.01 -1.12 7.93
N ALA A 187 19.82 -1.27 6.88
CA ALA A 187 19.70 -2.43 6.00
C ALA A 187 20.22 -3.67 6.74
N VAL A 188 19.41 -4.72 6.73
CA VAL A 188 19.72 -6.01 7.36
C VAL A 188 20.21 -6.98 6.29
N GLU A 189 21.33 -7.61 6.56
CA GLU A 189 21.82 -8.68 5.69
C GLU A 189 20.94 -9.92 5.82
N LYS A 190 20.55 -10.47 4.67
CA LYS A 190 19.76 -11.67 4.57
C LYS A 190 20.55 -12.73 3.82
N VAL A 191 20.74 -13.89 4.44
CA VAL A 191 21.56 -14.98 3.89
C VAL A 191 20.77 -16.28 3.81
N CYS A 192 21.08 -17.07 2.78
CA CYS A 192 20.58 -18.43 2.69
C CYS A 192 21.31 -19.32 3.71
N LEU A 193 20.65 -19.67 4.81
CA LEU A 193 21.21 -20.57 5.83
C LEU A 193 20.81 -22.02 5.54
N ALA A 194 21.78 -22.93 5.60
CA ALA A 194 21.51 -24.35 5.44
C ALA A 194 20.68 -24.94 6.60
N LYS A 195 20.71 -24.32 7.77
CA LYS A 195 19.84 -24.56 8.95
C LYS A 195 19.87 -23.29 9.81
N SER A 196 18.70 -22.82 10.26
CA SER A 196 18.65 -21.77 11.27
C SER A 196 18.88 -22.36 12.67
N ASP A 197 19.67 -21.67 13.50
CA ASP A 197 19.78 -21.96 14.92
C ASP A 197 18.42 -21.80 15.58
N GLU A 198 17.94 -22.86 16.29
CA GLU A 198 16.63 -22.90 16.95
C GLU A 198 16.42 -21.76 17.97
N GLN A 199 17.47 -21.11 18.44
CA GLN A 199 17.41 -20.05 19.45
C GLN A 199 16.94 -18.68 18.95
N LYS A 200 16.88 -18.44 17.61
CA LYS A 200 16.43 -17.16 17.02
C LYS A 200 14.95 -17.16 16.57
N LEU A 201 14.17 -18.18 16.88
CA LEU A 201 12.79 -18.33 16.42
C LEU A 201 11.75 -17.49 17.19
N ASP A 202 12.17 -16.75 18.22
CA ASP A 202 11.26 -15.89 18.98
C ASP A 202 10.80 -14.66 18.20
N SER A 203 11.63 -14.16 17.27
CA SER A 203 11.29 -13.08 16.32
C SER A 203 11.54 -13.53 14.88
N LEU A 204 10.49 -13.78 14.12
CA LEU A 204 10.59 -14.12 12.70
C LEU A 204 11.26 -13.02 11.87
N LEU A 205 11.09 -11.76 12.26
CA LEU A 205 11.65 -10.59 11.57
C LEU A 205 13.18 -10.55 11.65
N GLU A 206 13.77 -11.09 12.73
CA GLU A 206 15.22 -11.16 12.92
C GLU A 206 15.87 -12.35 12.18
N THR A 207 15.06 -13.23 11.59
CA THR A 207 15.58 -14.41 10.88
C THR A 207 16.29 -13.99 9.60
N GLU A 208 17.54 -14.43 9.45
CA GLU A 208 18.40 -14.03 8.32
C GLU A 208 17.95 -14.64 6.98
N SER A 209 17.29 -15.80 6.99
CA SER A 209 16.87 -16.50 5.76
C SER A 209 15.44 -16.17 5.30
N LEU A 210 14.70 -15.37 6.05
CA LEU A 210 13.37 -14.88 5.65
C LEU A 210 13.44 -13.43 5.20
N ALA A 211 12.68 -13.12 4.16
CA ALA A 211 12.42 -11.76 3.72
C ALA A 211 10.91 -11.57 3.56
N PHE A 212 10.41 -10.38 3.89
CA PHE A 212 9.00 -10.13 4.11
C PHE A 212 8.41 -9.17 3.09
N MET A 213 7.14 -9.37 2.76
CA MET A 213 6.38 -8.52 1.84
C MET A 213 6.46 -7.04 2.24
N GLY A 214 6.62 -6.18 1.24
CA GLY A 214 6.63 -4.72 1.43
C GLY A 214 7.98 -4.16 1.90
N THR A 215 9.01 -4.99 2.04
CA THR A 215 10.39 -4.56 2.31
C THR A 215 11.17 -4.38 1.02
N ASN A 216 12.21 -3.53 1.02
CA ASN A 216 12.94 -3.17 -0.18
C ASN A 216 14.34 -3.78 -0.21
N VAL A 217 14.76 -4.26 -1.36
CA VAL A 217 16.12 -4.76 -1.59
C VAL A 217 17.05 -3.57 -1.84
N ILE A 218 18.00 -3.35 -0.93
CA ILE A 218 18.96 -2.24 -1.03
C ILE A 218 20.17 -2.62 -1.89
N SER A 219 20.65 -3.84 -1.73
CA SER A 219 21.81 -4.32 -2.51
C SER A 219 21.75 -5.83 -2.68
N GLY A 220 22.56 -6.34 -3.62
CA GLY A 220 22.71 -7.76 -3.87
C GLY A 220 21.63 -8.37 -4.76
N ARG A 221 21.62 -9.68 -4.74
CA ARG A 221 20.62 -10.49 -5.45
C ARG A 221 20.29 -11.74 -4.67
N ALA A 222 19.08 -12.23 -4.82
CA ALA A 222 18.65 -13.49 -4.23
C ALA A 222 17.71 -14.26 -5.14
N THR A 223 17.66 -15.57 -4.95
CA THR A 223 16.58 -16.43 -5.43
C THR A 223 15.81 -16.91 -4.21
N ALA A 224 14.51 -16.79 -4.23
CA ALA A 224 13.67 -17.05 -3.07
C ALA A 224 12.43 -17.88 -3.43
N LEU A 225 11.95 -18.66 -2.45
CA LEU A 225 10.72 -19.43 -2.52
C LEU A 225 9.60 -18.67 -1.81
N VAL A 226 8.47 -18.45 -2.46
CA VAL A 226 7.28 -17.86 -1.88
C VAL A 226 6.64 -18.83 -0.89
N LEU A 227 6.55 -18.42 0.38
CA LEU A 227 5.99 -19.23 1.48
C LEU A 227 4.57 -18.82 1.84
N VAL A 228 4.29 -17.51 1.81
CA VAL A 228 3.03 -16.92 2.24
C VAL A 228 2.66 -15.76 1.31
N VAL A 229 1.39 -15.65 0.97
CA VAL A 229 0.86 -14.62 0.05
C VAL A 229 -0.33 -13.87 0.67
N GLY A 230 -0.59 -12.68 0.16
CA GLY A 230 -1.77 -11.88 0.47
C GLY A 230 -1.97 -11.57 1.96
N ASP A 231 -3.19 -11.75 2.42
CA ASP A 231 -3.61 -11.44 3.80
C ASP A 231 -2.89 -12.23 4.89
N GLU A 232 -2.32 -13.38 4.54
CA GLU A 232 -1.58 -14.21 5.47
C GLU A 232 -0.13 -13.74 5.68
N THR A 233 0.40 -12.81 4.87
CA THR A 233 1.75 -12.24 5.04
C THR A 233 1.84 -11.38 6.31
N MET A 234 3.07 -11.11 6.75
CA MET A 234 3.27 -10.19 7.89
C MET A 234 2.65 -8.81 7.64
N MET A 235 2.81 -8.28 6.43
CA MET A 235 2.19 -7.01 6.02
C MET A 235 0.67 -7.12 5.98
N GLY A 236 0.12 -8.21 5.44
CA GLY A 236 -1.32 -8.47 5.40
C GLY A 236 -1.95 -8.51 6.80
N ALA A 237 -1.30 -9.16 7.76
CA ALA A 237 -1.77 -9.22 9.15
C ALA A 237 -1.79 -7.83 9.82
N ILE A 238 -0.80 -6.97 9.52
CA ILE A 238 -0.77 -5.58 9.99
C ILE A 238 -1.94 -4.79 9.37
N GLU A 239 -2.12 -4.90 8.06
CA GLU A 239 -3.19 -4.19 7.33
C GLU A 239 -4.58 -4.61 7.84
N GLN A 240 -4.81 -5.90 8.09
CA GLN A 240 -6.07 -6.38 8.68
C GLN A 240 -6.32 -5.78 10.07
N THR A 241 -5.28 -5.66 10.88
CA THR A 241 -5.39 -5.05 12.22
C THR A 241 -5.75 -3.57 12.12
N LEU A 242 -5.16 -2.85 11.17
CA LEU A 242 -5.44 -1.43 10.92
C LEU A 242 -6.86 -1.21 10.39
N ASN A 243 -7.35 -2.09 9.53
CA ASN A 243 -8.69 -1.99 8.94
C ASN A 243 -9.84 -2.25 9.93
N THR A 244 -9.58 -2.87 11.09
CA THR A 244 -10.60 -3.04 12.15
C THR A 244 -10.92 -1.73 12.90
N TYR A 245 -10.10 -0.70 12.78
CA TYR A 245 -10.30 0.63 13.41
C TYR A 245 -10.72 1.67 12.37
N ASP A 246 -11.94 1.53 11.84
CA ASP A 246 -12.50 2.53 10.93
C ASP A 246 -13.36 3.53 11.72
N GLU A 247 -12.70 4.46 12.43
CA GLU A 247 -13.39 5.57 13.07
C GLU A 247 -13.87 6.58 12.02
N PRO A 248 -15.12 7.08 12.15
CA PRO A 248 -15.62 8.08 11.22
C PRO A 248 -14.80 9.36 11.35
N THR A 249 -14.47 9.95 10.21
CA THR A 249 -13.74 11.24 10.12
C THR A 249 -14.53 12.38 10.77
N SER A 250 -13.86 13.49 11.09
CA SER A 250 -14.53 14.69 11.61
C SER A 250 -15.57 15.18 10.62
N PHE A 251 -15.27 15.14 9.34
CA PHE A 251 -16.18 15.49 8.27
C PHE A 251 -17.42 14.58 8.24
N GLU A 252 -17.28 13.27 8.36
CA GLU A 252 -18.41 12.33 8.42
C GLU A 252 -19.31 12.59 9.64
N ARG A 253 -18.71 12.88 10.80
CA ARG A 253 -19.46 13.24 12.02
C ARG A 253 -20.26 14.51 11.84
N GLU A 254 -19.69 15.53 11.23
CA GLU A 254 -20.39 16.80 10.94
C GLU A 254 -21.52 16.59 9.94
N MET A 255 -21.30 15.80 8.88
CA MET A 255 -22.34 15.48 7.91
C MET A 255 -23.50 14.72 8.52
N ASN A 256 -23.23 13.76 9.40
CA ASN A 256 -24.27 13.07 10.16
C ASN A 256 -25.02 14.04 11.10
N SER A 257 -24.33 14.98 11.71
CA SER A 257 -24.95 16.00 12.57
C SER A 257 -25.91 16.90 11.79
N ILE A 258 -25.50 17.36 10.59
CA ILE A 258 -26.35 18.14 9.68
C ILE A 258 -27.58 17.32 9.25
N SER A 259 -27.38 16.06 8.88
CA SER A 259 -28.48 15.16 8.51
C SER A 259 -29.49 15.02 9.64
N TRP A 260 -29.04 14.83 10.87
CA TRP A 260 -29.89 14.75 12.05
C TRP A 260 -30.61 16.09 12.36
N LEU A 261 -29.94 17.23 12.14
CA LEU A 261 -30.55 18.53 12.27
C LEU A 261 -31.74 18.69 11.30
N LEU A 262 -31.55 18.31 10.03
CA LEU A 262 -32.59 18.36 9.00
C LEU A 262 -33.75 17.42 9.29
N ILE A 263 -33.47 16.22 9.78
CA ILE A 263 -34.49 15.26 10.24
C ILE A 263 -35.32 15.86 11.39
N ARG A 264 -34.68 16.49 12.39
CA ARG A 264 -35.37 17.16 13.50
C ARG A 264 -36.26 18.32 13.01
N LEU A 265 -35.75 19.11 12.06
CA LEU A 265 -36.50 20.21 11.47
C LEU A 265 -37.75 19.65 10.73
N MET A 266 -37.60 18.61 9.96
CA MET A 266 -38.69 17.92 9.29
C MET A 266 -39.73 17.36 10.26
N LEU A 267 -39.28 16.71 11.36
CA LEU A 267 -40.19 16.20 12.43
C LEU A 267 -41.02 17.28 13.09
N VAL A 268 -40.56 18.53 13.09
CA VAL A 268 -41.32 19.67 13.59
C VAL A 268 -42.23 20.26 12.49
N MET A 269 -41.69 20.45 11.28
CA MET A 269 -42.40 21.12 10.19
C MET A 269 -43.57 20.29 9.65
N VAL A 270 -43.41 18.96 9.50
CA VAL A 270 -44.48 18.10 8.98
C VAL A 270 -45.73 18.13 9.86
N PRO A 271 -45.68 17.95 11.18
CA PRO A 271 -46.84 18.13 12.04
C PRO A 271 -47.48 19.56 11.98
N VAL A 272 -46.63 20.60 11.94
CA VAL A 272 -47.12 21.97 11.84
C VAL A 272 -47.94 22.18 10.56
N VAL A 273 -47.40 21.77 9.43
CA VAL A 273 -48.10 21.82 8.11
C VAL A 273 -49.37 20.98 8.13
N PHE A 274 -49.31 19.78 8.70
CA PHE A 274 -50.45 18.89 8.84
C PHE A 274 -51.59 19.52 9.62
N PHE A 275 -51.31 20.11 10.79
CA PHE A 275 -52.35 20.75 11.62
C PHE A 275 -52.86 22.03 10.97
N ILE A 276 -52.01 22.84 10.33
CA ILE A 276 -52.47 24.07 9.65
C ILE A 276 -53.44 23.71 8.53
N ASN A 277 -53.05 22.77 7.62
CA ASN A 277 -53.93 22.41 6.52
C ASN A 277 -55.20 21.68 6.99
N GLY A 278 -55.09 20.74 7.93
CA GLY A 278 -56.25 20.02 8.47
C GLY A 278 -57.28 20.95 9.14
N LEU A 279 -56.81 22.01 9.81
CA LEU A 279 -57.72 23.02 10.41
C LEU A 279 -58.28 24.00 9.39
N THR A 280 -57.56 24.28 8.30
CA THR A 280 -58.00 25.26 7.28
C THR A 280 -58.98 24.64 6.29
N ASP A 281 -58.69 23.45 5.79
CA ASP A 281 -59.44 22.82 4.70
C ASP A 281 -60.44 21.77 5.22
N GLY A 282 -60.29 21.30 6.45
CA GLY A 282 -61.16 20.31 7.10
C GLY A 282 -60.98 18.87 6.63
N ASP A 283 -60.13 18.66 5.62
CA ASP A 283 -59.76 17.31 5.13
C ASP A 283 -58.41 16.89 5.70
N TRP A 284 -58.46 16.11 6.77
CA TRP A 284 -57.26 15.60 7.45
C TRP A 284 -56.41 14.62 6.62
N LEU A 285 -57.05 13.98 5.66
CA LEU A 285 -56.37 13.02 4.81
C LEU A 285 -55.53 13.73 3.73
N GLU A 286 -56.12 14.74 3.06
CA GLU A 286 -55.42 15.58 2.11
C GLU A 286 -54.32 16.39 2.78
N ALA A 287 -54.58 16.95 3.98
CA ALA A 287 -53.61 17.61 4.81
C ALA A 287 -52.41 16.72 5.17
N GLY A 288 -52.66 15.41 5.43
CA GLY A 288 -51.60 14.43 5.70
C GLY A 288 -50.70 14.18 4.48
N VAL A 289 -51.29 13.95 3.33
CA VAL A 289 -50.55 13.74 2.09
C VAL A 289 -49.72 14.98 1.71
N PHE A 290 -50.32 16.17 1.85
CA PHE A 290 -49.60 17.43 1.60
C PHE A 290 -48.43 17.66 2.59
N ALA A 291 -48.63 17.48 3.88
CA ALA A 291 -47.59 17.65 4.90
C ALA A 291 -46.44 16.67 4.68
N LEU A 292 -46.75 15.42 4.31
CA LEU A 292 -45.75 14.43 3.98
C LEU A 292 -44.98 14.78 2.71
N SER A 293 -45.64 15.32 1.69
CA SER A 293 -44.99 15.79 0.45
C SER A 293 -44.03 16.94 0.70
N VAL A 294 -44.40 17.88 1.61
CA VAL A 294 -43.50 18.94 2.07
C VAL A 294 -42.30 18.36 2.83
N GLY A 295 -42.51 17.34 3.67
CA GLY A 295 -41.42 16.62 4.36
C GLY A 295 -40.42 16.02 3.40
N VAL A 296 -40.89 15.38 2.33
CA VAL A 296 -40.04 14.83 1.26
C VAL A 296 -39.22 15.93 0.58
N GLY A 297 -39.85 17.04 0.22
CA GLY A 297 -39.15 18.15 -0.44
C GLY A 297 -38.07 18.83 0.40
N LEU A 298 -38.13 18.71 1.73
CA LEU A 298 -37.14 19.24 2.66
C LEU A 298 -35.93 18.32 2.85
N THR A 299 -35.95 17.10 2.28
CA THR A 299 -34.83 16.15 2.45
C THR A 299 -33.69 16.43 1.47
N PRO A 300 -32.47 16.65 1.95
CA PRO A 300 -31.31 16.92 1.09
C PRO A 300 -30.71 15.60 0.56
N GLU A 301 -31.45 14.85 -0.26
CA GLU A 301 -30.99 13.56 -0.78
C GLU A 301 -29.69 13.65 -1.62
N MET A 302 -29.48 14.80 -2.26
CA MET A 302 -28.36 15.02 -3.19
C MET A 302 -27.07 15.45 -2.51
N LEU A 303 -27.08 15.88 -1.25
CA LEU A 303 -25.92 16.47 -0.58
C LEU A 303 -24.75 15.49 -0.40
N PRO A 304 -24.92 14.28 0.15
CA PRO A 304 -23.84 13.31 0.29
C PRO A 304 -23.21 12.95 -1.06
N MET A 305 -24.03 12.84 -2.08
CA MET A 305 -23.63 12.51 -3.44
C MET A 305 -22.76 13.60 -4.10
N ILE A 306 -23.15 14.86 -3.97
CA ILE A 306 -22.38 15.99 -4.51
C ILE A 306 -21.00 16.04 -3.84
N ILE A 307 -20.95 15.79 -2.54
CA ILE A 307 -19.72 15.76 -1.77
C ILE A 307 -18.81 14.63 -2.25
N THR A 308 -19.32 13.41 -2.33
CA THR A 308 -18.52 12.24 -2.79
C THR A 308 -18.00 12.45 -4.21
N ALA A 309 -18.83 12.99 -5.12
CA ALA A 309 -18.41 13.33 -6.47
C ALA A 309 -17.30 14.41 -6.50
N SER A 310 -17.40 15.42 -5.64
CA SER A 310 -16.38 16.46 -5.51
C SER A 310 -15.08 15.92 -4.94
N LEU A 311 -15.14 15.05 -3.93
CA LEU A 311 -13.97 14.38 -3.36
C LEU A 311 -13.28 13.47 -4.38
N ALA A 312 -14.04 12.67 -5.13
CA ALA A 312 -13.51 11.83 -6.19
C ALA A 312 -12.79 12.66 -7.28
N LYS A 313 -13.38 13.80 -7.68
CA LYS A 313 -12.74 14.71 -8.62
C LYS A 313 -11.46 15.33 -8.03
N GLY A 314 -11.49 15.74 -6.77
CA GLY A 314 -10.32 16.26 -6.05
C GLY A 314 -9.19 15.24 -5.99
N SER A 315 -9.51 13.98 -5.67
CA SER A 315 -8.54 12.87 -5.64
C SER A 315 -7.87 12.65 -6.99
N ILE A 316 -8.60 12.72 -8.10
CA ILE A 316 -8.03 12.61 -9.45
C ILE A 316 -7.04 13.74 -9.74
N ILE A 317 -7.37 14.99 -9.36
CA ILE A 317 -6.47 16.13 -9.52
C ILE A 317 -5.20 15.95 -8.67
N MET A 318 -5.35 15.51 -7.43
CA MET A 318 -4.20 15.23 -6.55
C MET A 318 -3.32 14.10 -7.09
N ALA A 319 -3.92 13.07 -7.68
CA ALA A 319 -3.17 11.97 -8.31
C ALA A 319 -2.32 12.46 -9.51
N GLN A 320 -2.78 13.46 -10.27
CA GLN A 320 -1.99 14.10 -11.33
C GLN A 320 -0.76 14.83 -10.77
N GLU A 321 -0.86 15.34 -9.55
CA GLU A 321 0.24 15.93 -8.77
C GLU A 321 1.05 14.87 -7.98
N LYS A 322 0.88 13.58 -8.30
CA LYS A 322 1.56 12.44 -7.67
C LYS A 322 1.21 12.22 -6.19
N VAL A 323 0.05 12.69 -5.76
CA VAL A 323 -0.49 12.45 -4.40
C VAL A 323 -1.57 11.37 -4.47
N VAL A 324 -1.34 10.23 -3.84
CA VAL A 324 -2.31 9.13 -3.75
C VAL A 324 -2.99 9.17 -2.39
N ILE A 325 -4.32 9.27 -2.41
CA ILE A 325 -5.14 9.31 -1.20
C ILE A 325 -5.78 7.95 -1.00
N LYS A 326 -5.59 7.35 0.16
CA LYS A 326 -6.17 6.04 0.49
C LYS A 326 -7.63 6.14 0.95
N LYS A 327 -8.00 7.19 1.71
CA LYS A 327 -9.37 7.45 2.18
C LYS A 327 -9.88 8.77 1.62
N LEU A 328 -10.89 8.73 0.74
CA LEU A 328 -11.42 9.93 0.07
C LEU A 328 -11.95 10.98 1.07
N ASN A 329 -12.60 10.52 2.14
CA ASN A 329 -13.16 11.40 3.15
C ASN A 329 -12.10 12.17 3.95
N ALA A 330 -10.87 11.66 4.03
CA ALA A 330 -9.74 12.33 4.68
C ALA A 330 -9.25 13.59 3.93
N ILE A 331 -9.62 13.78 2.66
CA ILE A 331 -9.25 14.97 1.89
C ILE A 331 -9.76 16.25 2.58
N GLN A 332 -10.97 16.21 3.12
CA GLN A 332 -11.58 17.36 3.79
C GLN A 332 -10.86 17.69 5.11
N ASP A 333 -10.42 16.66 5.83
CA ASP A 333 -9.74 16.85 7.11
C ASP A 333 -8.32 17.40 6.90
N LEU A 334 -7.69 17.17 5.74
CA LEU A 334 -6.31 17.61 5.45
C LEU A 334 -6.13 19.12 5.59
N GLY A 335 -7.16 19.93 5.28
CA GLY A 335 -7.14 21.39 5.44
C GLY A 335 -7.31 21.89 6.88
N ALA A 336 -7.68 21.00 7.81
CA ALA A 336 -8.01 21.34 9.21
C ALA A 336 -7.07 20.62 10.22
N ILE A 337 -6.09 19.85 9.75
CA ILE A 337 -5.14 19.16 10.63
C ILE A 337 -4.23 20.19 11.31
N ASP A 338 -3.95 19.97 12.59
CA ASP A 338 -2.99 20.71 13.41
C ASP A 338 -1.82 19.82 13.86
N ILE A 339 -1.94 18.50 13.67
CA ILE A 339 -0.89 17.50 13.95
C ILE A 339 -0.68 16.63 12.72
N LEU A 340 0.55 16.63 12.20
CA LEU A 340 0.99 15.75 11.11
C LEU A 340 1.97 14.71 11.65
N CYS A 341 1.57 13.44 11.61
CA CYS A 341 2.46 12.32 11.88
C CYS A 341 3.06 11.81 10.56
N THR A 342 4.37 11.81 10.46
CA THR A 342 5.08 11.38 9.25
C THR A 342 6.28 10.53 9.62
N ASP A 343 6.64 9.61 8.73
CA ASP A 343 7.90 8.91 8.84
C ASP A 343 9.07 9.84 8.48
N LYS A 344 10.26 9.58 9.04
CA LYS A 344 11.47 10.34 8.75
C LYS A 344 12.11 9.85 7.46
N THR A 345 12.37 8.55 7.38
CA THR A 345 13.25 7.95 6.37
C THR A 345 12.48 7.71 5.06
N GLY A 346 13.02 8.23 3.94
CA GLY A 346 12.36 8.14 2.62
C GLY A 346 11.11 9.02 2.46
N THR A 347 10.67 9.71 3.52
CA THR A 347 9.51 10.62 3.52
C THR A 347 9.95 12.07 3.74
N LEU A 348 10.56 12.38 4.88
CA LEU A 348 11.15 13.70 5.14
C LEU A 348 12.58 13.81 4.63
N THR A 349 13.28 12.69 4.53
CA THR A 349 14.63 12.59 3.99
C THR A 349 14.58 11.91 2.63
N GLN A 350 15.52 12.25 1.76
CA GLN A 350 15.78 11.49 0.55
C GLN A 350 16.51 10.20 0.94
N ASP A 351 16.18 9.09 0.29
CA ASP A 351 16.91 7.81 0.44
C ASP A 351 18.27 7.87 -0.29
N GLU A 352 18.99 8.97 -0.07
CA GLU A 352 20.27 9.26 -0.70
C GLU A 352 21.30 9.62 0.37
N ILE A 353 22.41 8.87 0.37
CA ILE A 353 23.60 9.25 1.16
C ILE A 353 24.38 10.29 0.37
N VAL A 354 24.70 11.40 1.00
CA VAL A 354 25.50 12.47 0.41
C VAL A 354 26.82 12.60 1.15
N LEU A 355 27.93 12.59 0.41
CA LEU A 355 29.23 12.93 0.98
C LEU A 355 29.31 14.45 1.14
N GLU A 356 29.24 14.94 2.38
CA GLU A 356 29.24 16.36 2.70
C GLU A 356 30.66 16.94 2.59
N TYR A 357 31.62 16.38 3.32
CA TYR A 357 32.99 16.87 3.37
C TYR A 357 34.01 15.74 3.28
N PRO A 358 34.96 15.78 2.33
CA PRO A 358 36.14 14.93 2.35
C PRO A 358 37.17 15.56 3.30
N LEU A 359 37.31 15.00 4.49
CA LEU A 359 38.20 15.55 5.54
C LEU A 359 39.45 14.67 5.71
N ASP A 360 40.56 15.30 6.01
CA ASP A 360 41.78 14.63 6.47
C ASP A 360 41.71 14.28 7.97
N ILE A 361 42.78 13.73 8.51
CA ILE A 361 42.87 13.35 9.93
C ILE A 361 42.86 14.54 10.92
N HIS A 362 43.03 15.77 10.42
CA HIS A 362 42.98 17.00 11.19
C HIS A 362 41.63 17.67 11.13
N GLY A 363 40.71 17.16 10.26
CA GLY A 363 39.39 17.74 10.02
C GLY A 363 39.39 18.83 8.93
N ASP A 364 40.47 18.97 8.20
CA ASP A 364 40.57 19.92 7.09
C ASP A 364 40.12 19.30 5.78
N LEU A 365 39.55 20.14 4.89
CA LEU A 365 39.09 19.69 3.56
C LEU A 365 40.29 19.24 2.72
N ASP A 366 40.28 17.97 2.29
CA ASP A 366 41.31 17.41 1.44
C ASP A 366 40.77 16.60 0.27
N LEU A 367 40.95 17.13 -0.94
CA LEU A 367 40.59 16.47 -2.17
C LEU A 367 41.44 15.23 -2.50
N ALA A 368 42.61 15.07 -1.89
CA ALA A 368 43.41 13.85 -2.02
C ALA A 368 42.72 12.67 -1.32
N VAL A 369 42.03 12.92 -0.21
CA VAL A 369 41.16 11.92 0.45
C VAL A 369 40.00 11.53 -0.48
N LEU A 370 39.33 12.52 -1.09
CA LEU A 370 38.26 12.27 -2.06
C LEU A 370 38.74 11.42 -3.25
N ARG A 371 39.91 11.74 -3.81
CA ARG A 371 40.54 10.98 -4.89
C ARG A 371 40.75 9.51 -4.52
N ARG A 372 41.30 9.25 -3.33
CA ARG A 372 41.52 7.87 -2.84
C ARG A 372 40.21 7.16 -2.59
N ALA A 373 39.24 7.81 -1.99
CA ALA A 373 37.91 7.25 -1.78
C ALA A 373 37.22 6.88 -3.10
N PHE A 374 37.32 7.75 -4.11
CA PHE A 374 36.84 7.45 -5.47
C PHE A 374 37.50 6.21 -6.05
N LEU A 375 38.82 6.11 -6.03
CA LEU A 375 39.54 4.96 -6.60
C LEU A 375 39.07 3.64 -5.96
N ASN A 376 38.88 3.60 -4.66
CA ASN A 376 38.34 2.41 -4.00
C ASN A 376 36.90 2.12 -4.41
N SER A 377 36.01 3.11 -4.37
CA SER A 377 34.59 2.95 -4.68
C SER A 377 34.32 2.69 -6.16
N TYR A 378 35.16 3.22 -7.06
CA TYR A 378 35.00 3.05 -8.52
C TYR A 378 35.48 1.69 -9.01
N TYR A 379 36.66 1.24 -8.55
CA TYR A 379 37.32 0.05 -9.06
C TYR A 379 36.95 -1.25 -8.31
N GLN A 380 36.24 -1.18 -7.18
CA GLN A 380 35.73 -2.40 -6.54
C GLN A 380 34.79 -3.16 -7.47
N THR A 381 34.90 -4.49 -7.49
CA THR A 381 33.95 -5.37 -8.15
C THR A 381 32.82 -5.74 -7.20
N GLY A 382 31.60 -5.66 -7.69
CA GLY A 382 30.39 -5.91 -6.92
C GLY A 382 29.40 -4.74 -7.03
N LEU A 383 28.32 -4.85 -6.28
CA LEU A 383 27.31 -3.79 -6.24
C LEU A 383 27.83 -2.62 -5.40
N LYS A 384 27.87 -1.46 -6.03
CA LYS A 384 28.21 -0.20 -5.35
C LYS A 384 27.07 0.16 -4.41
N ASN A 385 27.37 0.18 -3.13
CA ASN A 385 26.40 0.61 -2.10
C ASN A 385 26.11 2.12 -2.19
N LEU A 386 25.17 2.61 -1.40
CA LEU A 386 24.78 4.03 -1.41
C LEU A 386 25.95 4.96 -1.07
N MET A 387 26.88 4.53 -0.18
CA MET A 387 28.08 5.30 0.18
C MET A 387 29.05 5.40 -1.01
N ASP A 388 29.26 4.32 -1.75
CA ASP A 388 30.11 4.33 -2.95
C ASP A 388 29.54 5.27 -4.02
N ARG A 389 28.24 5.25 -4.22
CA ARG A 389 27.56 6.19 -5.15
C ARG A 389 27.72 7.64 -4.69
N ALA A 390 27.59 7.90 -3.39
CA ALA A 390 27.78 9.25 -2.83
C ALA A 390 29.20 9.76 -3.10
N ILE A 391 30.21 8.93 -2.92
CA ILE A 391 31.63 9.28 -3.18
C ILE A 391 31.83 9.55 -4.67
N ILE A 392 31.33 8.69 -5.55
CA ILE A 392 31.46 8.86 -7.00
C ILE A 392 30.77 10.14 -7.45
N ASN A 393 29.50 10.36 -7.07
CA ASN A 393 28.73 11.54 -7.42
C ASN A 393 29.39 12.85 -6.91
N ARG A 394 29.96 12.82 -5.69
CA ARG A 394 30.69 13.97 -5.15
C ARG A 394 31.95 14.25 -5.96
N THR A 395 32.69 13.21 -6.32
CA THR A 395 33.93 13.35 -7.10
C THR A 395 33.65 13.91 -8.49
N GLU A 396 32.61 13.47 -9.16
CA GLU A 396 32.19 14.00 -10.47
C GLU A 396 31.85 15.49 -10.40
N LYS A 397 31.15 15.94 -9.36
CA LYS A 397 30.84 17.35 -9.14
C LYS A 397 32.11 18.21 -8.90
N GLU A 398 33.05 17.67 -8.10
CA GLU A 398 34.31 18.38 -7.84
C GLU A 398 35.29 18.34 -9.01
N ALA A 399 35.20 17.34 -9.89
CA ALA A 399 36.02 17.22 -11.09
C ALA A 399 35.83 18.38 -12.11
N GLU A 400 34.66 19.04 -12.07
CA GLU A 400 34.42 20.24 -12.88
C GLU A 400 35.33 21.42 -12.47
N LYS A 401 35.70 21.49 -11.18
CA LYS A 401 36.41 22.62 -10.57
C LYS A 401 37.88 22.33 -10.24
N HIS A 402 38.21 21.06 -10.02
CA HIS A 402 39.51 20.67 -9.47
C HIS A 402 40.17 19.57 -10.31
N GLU A 403 41.37 19.82 -10.81
CA GLU A 403 42.15 18.87 -11.64
C GLU A 403 42.53 17.60 -10.90
N ILE A 404 42.77 17.68 -9.59
CA ILE A 404 43.23 16.54 -8.77
C ILE A 404 42.25 15.37 -8.72
N VAL A 405 40.98 15.62 -9.03
CA VAL A 405 39.91 14.60 -9.06
C VAL A 405 39.29 14.41 -10.46
N ARG A 406 39.92 15.01 -11.49
CA ARG A 406 39.43 14.91 -12.87
C ARG A 406 40.02 13.67 -13.58
N ASN A 407 39.19 13.01 -14.41
CA ASN A 407 39.60 11.87 -15.26
C ASN A 407 40.33 10.74 -14.54
N LEU A 408 39.97 10.47 -13.30
CA LEU A 408 40.63 9.45 -12.46
C LEU A 408 40.46 8.04 -13.04
N ASP A 409 39.37 7.78 -13.72
CA ASP A 409 39.07 6.52 -14.45
C ASP A 409 40.02 6.29 -15.63
N GLN A 410 40.62 7.34 -16.19
CA GLN A 410 41.60 7.26 -17.30
C GLN A 410 43.04 7.23 -16.80
N THR A 411 43.32 7.95 -15.71
CA THR A 411 44.66 8.09 -15.12
C THR A 411 45.08 6.85 -14.34
N PHE A 412 44.12 6.13 -13.75
CA PHE A 412 44.42 4.96 -12.95
C PHE A 412 43.91 3.68 -13.62
N LYS A 413 44.58 2.56 -13.39
CA LYS A 413 44.15 1.22 -13.82
C LYS A 413 44.13 0.27 -12.64
N LYS A 414 43.06 -0.46 -12.51
CA LYS A 414 42.95 -1.51 -11.50
C LYS A 414 43.92 -2.65 -11.82
N ILE A 415 44.68 -3.09 -10.83
CA ILE A 415 45.55 -4.26 -10.91
C ILE A 415 44.88 -5.46 -10.23
N ASP A 416 44.40 -5.24 -8.96
CA ASP A 416 43.83 -6.30 -8.14
C ASP A 416 42.89 -5.70 -7.10
N GLU A 417 42.19 -6.56 -6.36
CA GLU A 417 41.37 -6.17 -5.23
C GLU A 417 41.35 -7.24 -4.14
N LEU A 418 41.16 -6.78 -2.92
CA LEU A 418 40.76 -7.61 -1.79
C LEU A 418 39.30 -7.23 -1.46
N PRO A 419 38.32 -8.08 -1.84
CA PRO A 419 36.90 -7.80 -1.62
C PRO A 419 36.59 -7.54 -0.15
N PHE A 420 35.42 -6.94 0.09
CA PHE A 420 34.94 -6.72 1.46
C PHE A 420 34.83 -8.06 2.19
N ASP A 421 35.32 -8.08 3.40
CA ASP A 421 35.28 -9.24 4.28
C ASP A 421 34.67 -8.79 5.62
N PHE A 422 33.60 -9.43 6.02
CA PHE A 422 32.87 -9.10 7.25
C PHE A 422 33.70 -9.33 8.52
N GLU A 423 34.63 -10.25 8.49
CA GLU A 423 35.53 -10.53 9.62
C GLU A 423 36.56 -9.41 9.75
N ARG A 424 37.10 -8.92 8.63
CA ARG A 424 38.07 -7.83 8.58
C ARG A 424 37.42 -6.44 8.52
N ARG A 425 36.14 -6.31 8.21
CA ARG A 425 35.34 -5.08 8.02
C ARG A 425 36.02 -4.00 7.17
N ARG A 426 36.79 -4.43 6.18
CA ARG A 426 37.54 -3.57 5.25
C ARG A 426 37.67 -4.19 3.87
N MET A 427 37.88 -3.35 2.90
CA MET A 427 38.17 -3.75 1.53
C MET A 427 39.29 -2.92 0.94
N SER A 428 40.03 -3.46 0.00
CA SER A 428 41.17 -2.79 -0.62
C SER A 428 41.12 -2.94 -2.13
N VAL A 429 41.54 -1.89 -2.83
CA VAL A 429 41.73 -1.91 -4.29
C VAL A 429 43.17 -1.55 -4.57
N ILE A 430 43.82 -2.26 -5.48
CA ILE A 430 45.19 -2.01 -5.92
C ILE A 430 45.09 -1.37 -7.31
N VAL A 431 45.59 -0.16 -7.41
CA VAL A 431 45.58 0.63 -8.64
C VAL A 431 47.00 1.04 -9.04
N LYS A 432 47.20 1.27 -10.32
CA LYS A 432 48.42 1.74 -10.91
C LYS A 432 48.14 3.07 -11.64
N ASP A 433 48.94 4.07 -11.43
CA ASP A 433 48.85 5.36 -12.15
C ASP A 433 49.67 5.38 -13.45
N ASP A 434 49.62 6.51 -14.14
CA ASP A 434 50.33 6.71 -15.43
C ASP A 434 51.88 6.76 -15.25
N GLU A 435 52.36 6.96 -14.04
CA GLU A 435 53.81 6.94 -13.69
C GLU A 435 54.28 5.54 -13.28
N ASP A 436 53.43 4.51 -13.49
CA ASP A 436 53.70 3.11 -13.08
C ASP A 436 53.78 2.89 -11.56
N VAL A 437 53.33 3.86 -10.74
CA VAL A 437 53.30 3.70 -9.27
C VAL A 437 52.07 2.87 -8.86
N ILE A 438 52.32 1.82 -8.10
CA ILE A 438 51.28 0.94 -7.59
C ILE A 438 50.89 1.40 -6.18
N SER A 439 49.60 1.62 -5.98
CA SER A 439 49.05 2.03 -4.69
C SER A 439 47.92 1.11 -4.25
N MET A 440 47.90 0.75 -2.98
CA MET A 440 46.77 0.05 -2.37
C MET A 440 45.92 1.06 -1.59
N VAL A 441 44.64 1.14 -1.94
CA VAL A 441 43.67 2.02 -1.26
C VAL A 441 42.67 1.16 -0.51
N THR A 442 42.67 1.30 0.82
CA THR A 442 41.80 0.53 1.72
C THR A 442 40.73 1.44 2.33
N LYS A 443 39.49 0.96 2.40
CA LYS A 443 38.43 1.56 3.20
C LYS A 443 37.86 0.54 4.19
N GLY A 444 37.40 0.99 5.33
CA GLY A 444 36.85 0.15 6.38
C GLY A 444 36.31 0.96 7.55
N ALA A 445 35.80 0.26 8.56
CA ALA A 445 35.40 0.86 9.82
C ALA A 445 36.62 1.48 10.51
N LEU A 446 36.44 2.59 11.24
CA LEU A 446 37.53 3.33 11.87
C LEU A 446 38.36 2.44 12.82
N GLU A 447 37.66 1.62 13.60
CA GLU A 447 38.26 0.71 14.58
C GLU A 447 39.18 -0.32 13.94
N GLU A 448 38.92 -0.69 12.69
CA GLU A 448 39.67 -1.69 11.95
C GLU A 448 40.81 -1.09 11.10
N MET A 449 40.85 0.25 11.01
CA MET A 449 41.85 0.98 10.24
C MET A 449 42.97 1.56 11.14
N LEU A 450 42.74 1.67 12.45
CA LEU A 450 43.68 2.10 13.48
C LEU A 450 44.47 0.93 14.06
#